data_adb4c0a06585859db3bad05efaa28bb4
#
_entry.id   adb4c0a06585859db3bad05efaa28bb4
#
_cell.length_a   1.000
_cell.length_b   1.000
_cell.length_c   1.000
_cell.angle_alpha   90.00
_cell.angle_beta   90.00
_cell.angle_gamma   90.00
#
_symmetry.space_group_name_H-M   'P 1'
#
loop_
_entity.id
_entity.type
_entity.pdbx_description
1 polymer ?
#
loop_
_entity_poly.entity_id
_entity_poly.type
_entity_poly.pdbx_seq_one_letter_code
_entity_poly.pdbx_strand_id
1 'polypeptide(L)'
;EWHEDYTLPSLWKFYAPSKISHGSYWHYWGTEQEVVWKENYLLWMTFINEYKNRGGRVTAGSDSGYIYQLYGFAYIRELELLREAGFHPLEVIQSATLNGAEALGISNSTGSIEVGKLADLTVIDENPLENLKVLYGTGAIKLNDSNEVVRVGGVKYTIKDGVIYDAKKLLKEVKDKVDLAKKEAGYKIKQPGIN
;
A
#
# COMPACT_ATOMS: atom_id res chain seq x y z
N GLU A 1 1.30 13.03 -3.19
CA GLU A 1 0.44 14.20 -2.87
C GLU A 1 -0.89 13.78 -2.24
N TRP A 2 -1.65 12.84 -2.82
CA TRP A 2 -2.95 12.43 -2.30
C TRP A 2 -2.89 11.67 -0.95
N HIS A 3 -1.78 11.05 -0.59
CA HIS A 3 -1.58 10.44 0.73
C HIS A 3 -1.64 11.48 1.86
N GLU A 4 -1.22 12.71 1.58
CA GLU A 4 -1.24 13.82 2.52
C GLU A 4 -2.65 14.24 2.92
N ASP A 5 -3.66 13.97 2.09
CA ASP A 5 -5.07 14.22 2.39
C ASP A 5 -5.64 13.25 3.42
N TYR A 6 -4.95 12.15 3.67
CA TYR A 6 -5.35 11.10 4.61
C TYR A 6 -4.35 10.88 5.74
N THR A 7 -3.37 11.77 5.88
CA THR A 7 -2.33 11.68 6.91
C THR A 7 -2.31 12.97 7.72
N LEU A 8 -2.39 12.84 9.05
CA LEU A 8 -2.31 14.01 9.94
C LEU A 8 -1.02 14.80 9.71
N PRO A 9 -1.04 16.15 9.75
CA PRO A 9 0.12 16.99 9.51
C PRO A 9 1.33 16.65 10.39
N SER A 10 1.08 16.25 11.64
CA SER A 10 2.13 15.82 12.57
C SER A 10 2.82 14.54 12.13
N LEU A 11 2.04 13.55 11.65
CA LEU A 11 2.57 12.28 11.13
C LEU A 11 3.27 12.49 9.79
N TRP A 12 2.69 13.30 8.90
CA TRP A 12 3.32 13.64 7.64
C TRP A 12 4.70 14.27 7.85
N LYS A 13 4.79 15.24 8.78
CA LYS A 13 6.06 15.87 9.15
C LYS A 13 7.03 14.86 9.80
N PHE A 14 6.52 13.96 10.63
CA PHE A 14 7.34 12.94 11.29
C PHE A 14 7.97 11.97 10.30
N TYR A 15 7.21 11.53 9.28
CA TYR A 15 7.68 10.61 8.25
C TYR A 15 8.40 11.31 7.08
N ALA A 16 8.42 12.64 7.04
CA ALA A 16 9.13 13.37 6.00
C ALA A 16 10.65 13.11 6.08
N PRO A 17 11.32 12.89 4.94
CA PRO A 17 12.77 12.75 4.91
C PRO A 17 13.45 13.99 5.51
N SER A 18 14.42 13.77 6.38
CA SER A 18 15.27 14.82 6.93
C SER A 18 16.64 14.26 7.28
N LYS A 19 17.63 15.12 7.46
CA LYS A 19 18.99 14.69 7.83
C LYS A 19 19.08 13.92 9.16
N ILE A 20 18.08 14.09 10.02
CA ILE A 20 18.01 13.46 11.34
C ILE A 20 16.95 12.37 11.42
N SER A 21 16.11 12.22 10.39
CA SER A 21 15.10 11.17 10.35
C SER A 21 15.75 9.81 10.19
N HIS A 22 15.31 8.86 10.98
CA HIS A 22 15.73 7.47 10.83
C HIS A 22 15.42 6.97 9.40
N GLY A 23 16.44 6.42 8.72
CA GLY A 23 16.32 5.92 7.36
C GLY A 23 16.50 6.94 6.24
N SER A 24 16.76 8.21 6.53
CA SER A 24 17.06 9.23 5.51
C SER A 24 18.51 9.18 5.01
N TYR A 25 19.09 8.00 4.90
CA TYR A 25 20.49 7.81 4.52
C TYR A 25 20.78 8.26 3.08
N TRP A 26 19.77 8.35 2.21
CA TRP A 26 19.93 8.81 0.82
C TRP A 26 20.15 10.32 0.65
N HIS A 27 20.08 11.11 1.71
CA HIS A 27 20.30 12.56 1.63
C HIS A 27 21.66 12.97 1.04
N TYR A 28 22.63 12.07 1.12
CA TYR A 28 23.98 12.31 0.63
C TYR A 28 24.29 11.51 -0.64
N TRP A 29 23.27 10.87 -1.23
CA TRP A 29 23.47 10.09 -2.44
C TRP A 29 23.62 10.98 -3.65
N GLY A 30 24.59 10.63 -4.50
CA GLY A 30 24.72 11.08 -5.87
C GLY A 30 24.33 10.00 -6.85
N THR A 31 24.55 10.26 -8.13
CA THR A 31 24.19 9.34 -9.22
C THR A 31 24.82 7.95 -9.07
N GLU A 32 26.05 7.88 -8.56
CA GLU A 32 26.75 6.60 -8.37
C GLU A 32 26.00 5.69 -7.39
N GLN A 33 25.61 6.22 -6.22
CA GLN A 33 24.85 5.47 -5.22
C GLN A 33 23.48 5.07 -5.75
N GLU A 34 22.82 5.95 -6.49
CA GLU A 34 21.51 5.63 -7.10
C GLU A 34 21.62 4.51 -8.13
N VAL A 35 22.67 4.49 -8.95
CA VAL A 35 22.91 3.40 -9.92
C VAL A 35 23.13 2.07 -9.20
N VAL A 36 24.02 2.04 -8.21
CA VAL A 36 24.29 0.83 -7.42
C VAL A 36 23.03 0.30 -6.73
N TRP A 37 22.20 1.20 -6.17
CA TRP A 37 20.95 0.78 -5.53
C TRP A 37 19.89 0.28 -6.51
N LYS A 38 19.84 0.83 -7.72
CA LYS A 38 18.97 0.27 -8.79
C LYS A 38 19.41 -1.14 -9.19
N GLU A 39 20.70 -1.38 -9.31
CA GLU A 39 21.24 -2.73 -9.59
C GLU A 39 20.89 -3.71 -8.47
N ASN A 40 21.11 -3.32 -7.21
CA ASN A 40 20.69 -4.12 -6.05
C ASN A 40 19.20 -4.38 -6.02
N TYR A 41 18.38 -3.39 -6.33
CA TYR A 41 16.93 -3.53 -6.41
C TYR A 41 16.52 -4.59 -7.44
N LEU A 42 17.08 -4.56 -8.64
CA LEU A 42 16.84 -5.56 -9.68
C LEU A 42 17.27 -6.98 -9.24
N LEU A 43 18.39 -7.08 -8.53
CA LEU A 43 18.86 -8.33 -7.97
C LEU A 43 17.86 -8.89 -6.94
N TRP A 44 17.37 -8.07 -6.03
CA TRP A 44 16.35 -8.46 -5.04
C TRP A 44 15.04 -8.87 -5.69
N MET A 45 14.56 -8.14 -6.70
CA MET A 45 13.36 -8.50 -7.44
C MET A 45 13.50 -9.86 -8.13
N THR A 46 14.64 -10.10 -8.78
CA THR A 46 14.96 -11.39 -9.40
C THR A 46 15.03 -12.51 -8.37
N PHE A 47 15.70 -12.27 -7.24
CA PHE A 47 15.84 -13.25 -6.18
C PHE A 47 14.49 -13.68 -5.60
N ILE A 48 13.61 -12.74 -5.27
CA ILE A 48 12.30 -13.03 -4.70
C ILE A 48 11.44 -13.83 -5.67
N ASN A 49 11.47 -13.48 -6.96
CA ASN A 49 10.73 -14.22 -7.99
C ASN A 49 11.26 -15.63 -8.17
N GLU A 50 12.57 -15.82 -8.25
CA GLU A 50 13.19 -17.14 -8.33
C GLU A 50 12.94 -17.99 -7.08
N TYR A 51 13.01 -17.39 -5.89
CA TYR A 51 12.67 -18.06 -4.64
C TYR A 51 11.25 -18.61 -4.67
N LYS A 52 10.27 -17.78 -5.07
CA LYS A 52 8.88 -18.18 -5.25
C LYS A 52 8.75 -19.30 -6.30
N ASN A 53 9.39 -19.16 -7.48
CA ASN A 53 9.32 -20.13 -8.57
C ASN A 53 9.89 -21.50 -8.19
N ARG A 54 10.77 -21.55 -7.20
CA ARG A 54 11.31 -22.77 -6.60
C ARG A 54 10.47 -23.33 -5.45
N GLY A 55 9.26 -22.82 -5.24
CA GLY A 55 8.33 -23.26 -4.19
C GLY A 55 8.53 -22.56 -2.84
N GLY A 56 9.36 -21.51 -2.79
CA GLY A 56 9.50 -20.67 -1.59
C GLY A 56 8.23 -19.90 -1.30
N ARG A 57 7.86 -19.83 -0.02
CA ARG A 57 6.70 -19.04 0.42
C ARG A 57 7.11 -17.59 0.61
N VAL A 58 6.41 -16.68 -0.08
CA VAL A 58 6.55 -15.24 0.05
C VAL A 58 5.27 -14.68 0.67
N THR A 59 5.41 -13.84 1.68
CA THR A 59 4.31 -13.09 2.32
C THR A 59 4.49 -11.61 2.00
N ALA A 60 3.40 -10.84 2.04
CA ALA A 60 3.45 -9.39 1.87
C ALA A 60 3.50 -8.68 3.24
N GLY A 61 4.36 -7.67 3.36
CA GLY A 61 4.48 -6.85 4.56
C GLY A 61 5.27 -5.58 4.26
N SER A 62 4.69 -4.42 4.56
CA SER A 62 5.22 -3.11 4.15
C SER A 62 6.08 -2.42 5.20
N ASP A 63 6.22 -2.97 6.40
CA ASP A 63 6.89 -2.30 7.53
C ASP A 63 6.44 -0.83 7.71
N SER A 64 5.11 -0.62 7.65
CA SER A 64 4.53 0.73 7.74
C SER A 64 4.86 1.41 9.05
N GLY A 65 5.10 2.72 9.00
CA GLY A 65 5.54 3.51 10.15
C GLY A 65 6.97 4.03 10.00
N TYR A 66 7.55 3.84 8.83
CA TYR A 66 8.86 4.33 8.42
C TYR A 66 8.72 5.51 7.45
N ILE A 67 9.84 6.10 6.97
CA ILE A 67 9.80 7.28 6.08
C ILE A 67 8.88 7.05 4.88
N TYR A 68 7.80 7.78 4.82
CA TYR A 68 6.73 7.67 3.82
C TYR A 68 6.15 6.27 3.59
N GLN A 69 6.47 5.30 4.46
CA GLN A 69 5.78 4.01 4.52
C GLN A 69 4.50 4.19 5.37
N LEU A 70 3.51 4.82 4.77
CA LEU A 70 2.31 5.27 5.46
C LEU A 70 1.30 4.14 5.66
N TYR A 71 0.69 4.10 6.84
CA TYR A 71 -0.41 3.18 7.13
C TYR A 71 -1.55 3.36 6.12
N GLY A 72 -2.11 2.23 5.66
CA GLY A 72 -3.20 2.20 4.68
C GLY A 72 -2.78 2.39 3.21
N PHE A 73 -1.52 2.73 2.94
CA PHE A 73 -1.01 2.95 1.59
C PHE A 73 0.16 2.03 1.25
N ALA A 74 1.14 1.94 2.12
CA ALA A 74 2.38 1.20 1.85
C ALA A 74 2.14 -0.29 1.58
N TYR A 75 1.11 -0.89 2.19
CA TYR A 75 0.77 -2.29 1.95
C TYR A 75 0.36 -2.55 0.50
N ILE A 76 -0.42 -1.68 -0.11
CA ILE A 76 -0.79 -1.83 -1.53
C ILE A 76 0.42 -1.60 -2.42
N ARG A 77 1.31 -0.67 -2.05
CA ARG A 77 2.58 -0.47 -2.76
C ARG A 77 3.45 -1.74 -2.71
N GLU A 78 3.49 -2.43 -1.58
CA GLU A 78 4.17 -3.72 -1.45
C GLU A 78 3.63 -4.76 -2.44
N LEU A 79 2.32 -4.84 -2.63
CA LEU A 79 1.70 -5.71 -3.63
C LEU A 79 2.11 -5.33 -5.06
N GLU A 80 2.19 -4.04 -5.36
CA GLU A 80 2.70 -3.55 -6.65
C GLU A 80 4.17 -3.97 -6.86
N LEU A 81 5.01 -3.90 -5.81
CA LEU A 81 6.41 -4.33 -5.87
C LEU A 81 6.56 -5.82 -6.12
N LEU A 82 5.73 -6.67 -5.51
CA LEU A 82 5.70 -8.11 -5.82
C LEU A 82 5.32 -8.34 -7.30
N ARG A 83 4.37 -7.56 -7.83
CA ARG A 83 4.01 -7.62 -9.25
C ARG A 83 5.16 -7.17 -10.15
N GLU A 84 5.89 -6.13 -9.77
CA GLU A 84 7.08 -5.64 -10.45
C GLU A 84 8.21 -6.68 -10.45
N ALA A 85 8.34 -7.45 -9.36
CA ALA A 85 9.27 -8.57 -9.25
C ALA A 85 8.93 -9.77 -10.17
N GLY A 86 7.77 -9.76 -10.85
CA GLY A 86 7.37 -10.80 -11.79
C GLY A 86 6.32 -11.79 -11.28
N PHE A 87 5.75 -11.58 -10.11
CA PHE A 87 4.64 -12.40 -9.61
C PHE A 87 3.40 -12.24 -10.50
N HIS A 88 2.67 -13.31 -10.75
CA HIS A 88 1.34 -13.21 -11.34
C HIS A 88 0.36 -12.55 -10.36
N PRO A 89 -0.70 -11.86 -10.85
CA PRO A 89 -1.66 -11.18 -9.95
C PRO A 89 -2.24 -12.08 -8.86
N LEU A 90 -2.59 -13.33 -9.18
CA LEU A 90 -3.08 -14.29 -8.16
C LEU A 90 -2.01 -14.67 -7.14
N GLU A 91 -0.74 -14.78 -7.53
CA GLU A 91 0.36 -15.06 -6.60
C GLU A 91 0.58 -13.89 -5.63
N VAL A 92 0.39 -12.65 -6.11
CA VAL A 92 0.42 -11.45 -5.26
C VAL A 92 -0.71 -11.51 -4.23
N ILE A 93 -1.94 -11.81 -4.65
CA ILE A 93 -3.09 -11.94 -3.73
C ILE A 93 -2.85 -13.09 -2.74
N GLN A 94 -2.32 -14.22 -3.20
CA GLN A 94 -1.99 -15.34 -2.32
C GLN A 94 -0.92 -14.96 -1.29
N SER A 95 0.11 -14.19 -1.68
CA SER A 95 1.13 -13.66 -0.77
C SER A 95 0.52 -12.72 0.27
N ALA A 96 -0.50 -11.95 -0.11
CA ALA A 96 -1.22 -11.03 0.75
C ALA A 96 -2.27 -11.68 1.66
N THR A 97 -2.58 -12.96 1.48
CA THR A 97 -3.68 -13.65 2.16
C THR A 97 -3.23 -15.00 2.72
N LEU A 98 -3.37 -16.06 1.94
CA LEU A 98 -3.14 -17.44 2.37
C LEU A 98 -1.71 -17.68 2.87
N ASN A 99 -0.70 -17.18 2.16
CA ASN A 99 0.69 -17.40 2.57
C ASN A 99 0.99 -16.79 3.94
N GLY A 100 0.43 -15.61 4.24
CA GLY A 100 0.53 -14.99 5.55
C GLY A 100 -0.17 -15.81 6.64
N ALA A 101 -1.38 -16.28 6.37
CA ALA A 101 -2.14 -17.13 7.30
C ALA A 101 -1.43 -18.46 7.60
N GLU A 102 -0.81 -19.07 6.59
CA GLU A 102 0.00 -20.28 6.76
C GLU A 102 1.27 -20.02 7.55
N ALA A 103 1.97 -18.91 7.28
CA ALA A 103 3.18 -18.55 8.03
C ALA A 103 2.89 -18.30 9.51
N LEU A 104 1.69 -17.80 9.84
CA LEU A 104 1.21 -17.59 11.21
C LEU A 104 0.56 -18.83 11.84
N GLY A 105 0.37 -19.91 11.09
CA GLY A 105 -0.28 -21.12 11.58
C GLY A 105 -1.80 -21.00 11.78
N ILE A 106 -2.46 -20.02 11.13
CA ILE A 106 -3.90 -19.75 11.27
C ILE A 106 -4.71 -20.00 9.99
N SER A 107 -4.13 -20.67 9.00
CA SER A 107 -4.77 -20.93 7.70
C SER A 107 -6.03 -21.78 7.77
N ASN A 108 -6.23 -22.52 8.86
CA ASN A 108 -7.48 -23.25 9.11
C ASN A 108 -8.67 -22.31 9.40
N SER A 109 -8.43 -21.08 9.85
CA SER A 109 -9.46 -20.12 10.23
C SER A 109 -9.58 -18.91 9.31
N THR A 110 -8.54 -18.57 8.56
CA THR A 110 -8.53 -17.39 7.66
C THR A 110 -7.54 -17.57 6.51
N GLY A 111 -7.42 -16.56 5.62
CA GLY A 111 -6.48 -16.53 4.51
C GLY A 111 -7.03 -17.05 3.18
N SER A 112 -8.16 -17.75 3.18
CA SER A 112 -8.89 -18.18 1.98
C SER A 112 -10.39 -18.12 2.21
N ILE A 113 -11.17 -18.05 1.13
CA ILE A 113 -12.64 -18.04 1.18
C ILE A 113 -13.13 -19.48 1.10
N GLU A 114 -13.48 -20.02 2.26
CA GLU A 114 -13.95 -21.41 2.40
C GLU A 114 -15.06 -21.48 3.47
N VAL A 115 -15.99 -22.41 3.29
CA VAL A 115 -17.04 -22.66 4.30
C VAL A 115 -16.41 -23.11 5.62
N GLY A 116 -16.81 -22.47 6.71
CA GLY A 116 -16.29 -22.75 8.06
C GLY A 116 -15.14 -21.86 8.51
N LYS A 117 -14.57 -21.04 7.62
CA LYS A 117 -13.59 -20.02 8.00
C LYS A 117 -14.24 -18.71 8.45
N LEU A 118 -13.47 -17.88 9.13
CA LEU A 118 -13.88 -16.54 9.53
C LEU A 118 -14.19 -15.68 8.30
N ALA A 119 -15.22 -14.87 8.40
CA ALA A 119 -15.57 -13.91 7.36
C ALA A 119 -14.63 -12.68 7.44
N ASP A 120 -13.37 -12.89 7.07
CA ASP A 120 -12.35 -11.85 6.91
C ASP A 120 -12.21 -11.56 5.41
N LEU A 121 -12.93 -10.56 4.91
CA LEU A 121 -13.09 -10.30 3.48
C LEU A 121 -12.83 -8.84 3.12
N THR A 122 -12.30 -8.62 1.93
CA THR A 122 -12.24 -7.29 1.31
C THR A 122 -13.10 -7.29 0.05
N VAL A 123 -14.07 -6.39 -0.02
CA VAL A 123 -14.97 -6.22 -1.16
C VAL A 123 -14.56 -4.99 -1.94
N ILE A 124 -14.35 -5.15 -3.23
CA ILE A 124 -13.93 -4.10 -4.16
C ILE A 124 -14.82 -4.10 -5.40
N ASP A 125 -14.97 -2.95 -6.05
CA ASP A 125 -15.86 -2.80 -7.21
C ASP A 125 -15.19 -3.11 -8.55
N GLU A 126 -13.86 -3.18 -8.59
CA GLU A 126 -13.06 -3.42 -9.80
C GLU A 126 -12.19 -4.68 -9.65
N ASN A 127 -11.67 -5.20 -10.76
CA ASN A 127 -10.88 -6.42 -10.78
C ASN A 127 -9.41 -6.15 -10.34
N PRO A 128 -8.95 -6.59 -9.16
CA PRO A 128 -7.58 -6.37 -8.69
C PRO A 128 -6.54 -7.19 -9.47
N LEU A 129 -6.96 -8.22 -10.21
CA LEU A 129 -6.05 -9.00 -11.05
C LEU A 129 -5.60 -8.23 -12.28
N GLU A 130 -6.39 -7.25 -12.72
CA GLU A 130 -6.05 -6.35 -13.81
C GLU A 130 -5.25 -5.14 -13.32
N ASN A 131 -5.62 -4.61 -12.15
CA ASN A 131 -4.98 -3.43 -11.59
C ASN A 131 -5.00 -3.45 -10.05
N LEU A 132 -3.87 -3.76 -9.42
CA LEU A 132 -3.75 -3.80 -7.95
C LEU A 132 -4.05 -2.44 -7.29
N LYS A 133 -3.92 -1.33 -8.01
CA LYS A 133 -4.21 0.01 -7.46
C LYS A 133 -5.68 0.20 -7.08
N VAL A 134 -6.58 -0.64 -7.58
CA VAL A 134 -7.98 -0.62 -7.14
C VAL A 134 -8.17 -1.06 -5.69
N LEU A 135 -7.14 -1.66 -5.08
CA LEU A 135 -7.11 -2.03 -3.65
C LEU A 135 -6.82 -0.84 -2.73
N TYR A 136 -6.32 0.30 -3.24
CA TYR A 136 -6.27 1.51 -2.42
C TYR A 136 -7.69 1.93 -2.03
N GLY A 137 -7.88 2.43 -0.81
CA GLY A 137 -9.17 2.96 -0.38
C GLY A 137 -9.72 4.06 -1.31
N THR A 138 -8.82 4.83 -1.91
CA THR A 138 -9.14 5.87 -2.89
C THR A 138 -9.35 5.34 -4.31
N GLY A 139 -9.06 4.08 -4.58
CA GLY A 139 -9.09 3.49 -5.92
C GLY A 139 -7.94 3.92 -6.83
N ALA A 140 -8.04 3.53 -8.09
CA ALA A 140 -7.09 3.87 -9.15
C ALA A 140 -7.56 5.07 -9.97
N ILE A 141 -6.62 5.80 -10.57
CA ILE A 141 -6.90 6.86 -11.53
C ILE A 141 -6.89 6.27 -12.93
N LYS A 142 -7.90 6.57 -13.72
CA LYS A 142 -7.94 6.25 -15.16
C LYS A 142 -8.63 7.36 -15.96
N LEU A 143 -8.50 7.32 -17.27
CA LEU A 143 -9.32 8.11 -18.18
C LEU A 143 -10.62 7.36 -18.48
N ASN A 144 -11.75 8.06 -18.47
CA ASN A 144 -13.02 7.54 -18.97
C ASN A 144 -13.11 7.72 -20.50
N ASP A 145 -14.22 7.27 -21.09
CA ASP A 145 -14.46 7.36 -22.54
C ASP A 145 -14.52 8.81 -23.07
N SER A 146 -14.72 9.78 -22.18
CA SER A 146 -14.69 11.22 -22.49
C SER A 146 -13.31 11.85 -22.30
N ASN A 147 -12.25 11.07 -22.07
CA ASN A 147 -10.90 11.52 -21.74
C ASN A 147 -10.80 12.36 -20.44
N GLU A 148 -11.73 12.19 -19.51
CA GLU A 148 -11.69 12.82 -18.21
C GLU A 148 -10.97 11.91 -17.19
N VAL A 149 -10.20 12.54 -16.31
CA VAL A 149 -9.53 11.83 -15.19
C VAL A 149 -10.57 11.47 -14.13
N VAL A 150 -10.80 10.17 -13.95
CA VAL A 150 -11.74 9.65 -12.95
C VAL A 150 -11.02 8.69 -12.00
N ARG A 151 -11.57 8.56 -10.79
CA ARG A 151 -11.17 7.50 -9.86
C ARG A 151 -12.16 6.36 -9.91
N VAL A 152 -11.64 5.14 -9.99
CA VAL A 152 -12.44 3.91 -10.08
C VAL A 152 -11.96 2.89 -9.04
N GLY A 153 -12.86 2.00 -8.64
CA GLY A 153 -12.56 0.96 -7.66
C GLY A 153 -12.39 1.52 -6.24
N GLY A 154 -11.42 1.00 -5.57
CA GLY A 154 -11.19 1.18 -4.14
C GLY A 154 -11.96 0.18 -3.31
N VAL A 155 -11.47 -0.05 -2.10
CA VAL A 155 -12.16 -0.92 -1.14
C VAL A 155 -13.53 -0.34 -0.82
N LYS A 156 -14.57 -1.17 -0.99
CA LYS A 156 -15.96 -0.83 -0.65
C LYS A 156 -16.27 -1.22 0.79
N TYR A 157 -16.02 -2.47 1.12
CA TYR A 157 -16.18 -2.99 2.47
C TYR A 157 -14.96 -3.78 2.90
N THR A 158 -14.59 -3.63 4.15
CA THR A 158 -13.74 -4.57 4.85
C THR A 158 -14.62 -5.31 5.86
N ILE A 159 -14.58 -6.63 5.84
CA ILE A 159 -15.32 -7.48 6.78
C ILE A 159 -14.30 -8.17 7.66
N LYS A 160 -14.43 -8.03 8.96
CA LYS A 160 -13.57 -8.68 9.95
C LYS A 160 -14.43 -9.48 10.91
N ASP A 161 -14.23 -10.78 10.92
CA ASP A 161 -15.03 -11.72 11.75
C ASP A 161 -16.54 -11.50 11.60
N GLY A 162 -17.00 -11.27 10.35
CA GLY A 162 -18.38 -10.99 10.00
C GLY A 162 -18.85 -9.55 10.25
N VAL A 163 -18.08 -8.70 10.92
CA VAL A 163 -18.41 -7.28 11.12
C VAL A 163 -18.04 -6.50 9.87
N ILE A 164 -19.02 -5.77 9.32
CA ILE A 164 -18.88 -5.00 8.08
C ILE A 164 -18.47 -3.57 8.38
N TYR A 165 -17.36 -3.13 7.78
CA TYR A 165 -16.88 -1.76 7.80
C TYR A 165 -17.02 -1.13 6.41
N ASP A 166 -17.75 -0.03 6.32
CA ASP A 166 -17.86 0.78 5.10
C ASP A 166 -16.55 1.56 4.91
N ALA A 167 -15.71 1.09 4.01
CA ALA A 167 -14.39 1.66 3.80
C ALA A 167 -14.46 3.07 3.20
N LYS A 168 -15.46 3.38 2.37
CA LYS A 168 -15.64 4.72 1.78
C LYS A 168 -16.04 5.74 2.85
N LYS A 169 -16.93 5.35 3.76
CA LYS A 169 -17.31 6.18 4.89
C LYS A 169 -16.13 6.44 5.82
N LEU A 170 -15.39 5.41 6.20
CA LEU A 170 -14.21 5.55 7.05
C LEU A 170 -13.15 6.45 6.40
N LEU A 171 -12.90 6.28 5.10
CA LEU A 171 -11.96 7.11 4.36
C LEU A 171 -12.36 8.59 4.38
N LYS A 172 -13.67 8.87 4.18
CA LYS A 172 -14.20 10.24 4.29
C LYS A 172 -14.01 10.81 5.69
N GLU A 173 -14.31 10.04 6.74
CA GLU A 173 -14.12 10.48 8.12
C GLU A 173 -12.66 10.80 8.45
N VAL A 174 -11.71 10.01 7.91
CA VAL A 174 -10.26 10.27 8.04
C VAL A 174 -9.91 11.57 7.34
N LYS A 175 -10.38 11.77 6.10
CA LYS A 175 -10.13 13.01 5.35
C LYS A 175 -10.66 14.23 6.10
N ASP A 176 -11.91 14.20 6.59
CA ASP A 176 -12.53 15.28 7.33
C ASP A 176 -11.70 15.65 8.59
N LYS A 177 -11.18 14.65 9.32
CA LYS A 177 -10.30 14.86 10.48
C LYS A 177 -8.97 15.48 10.09
N VAL A 178 -8.37 15.03 8.99
CA VAL A 178 -7.10 15.56 8.48
C VAL A 178 -7.29 17.03 8.02
N ASP A 179 -8.37 17.33 7.30
CA ASP A 179 -8.67 18.69 6.86
C ASP A 179 -8.88 19.65 8.05
N LEU A 180 -9.52 19.19 9.13
CA LEU A 180 -9.65 19.95 10.36
C LEU A 180 -8.29 20.21 11.01
N ALA A 181 -7.48 19.17 11.18
CA ALA A 181 -6.14 19.28 11.75
C ALA A 181 -5.21 20.20 10.94
N LYS A 182 -5.30 20.16 9.60
CA LYS A 182 -4.59 21.09 8.72
C LYS A 182 -4.97 22.54 8.96
N LYS A 183 -6.28 22.82 9.12
CA LYS A 183 -6.79 24.18 9.43
C LYS A 183 -6.30 24.68 10.79
N GLU A 184 -6.41 23.85 11.83
CA GLU A 184 -5.97 24.19 13.19
C GLU A 184 -4.47 24.44 13.28
N ALA A 185 -3.68 23.66 12.56
CA ALA A 185 -2.22 23.82 12.51
C ALA A 185 -1.74 24.96 11.60
N GLY A 186 -2.62 25.64 10.87
CA GLY A 186 -2.24 26.61 9.83
C GLY A 186 -1.37 25.97 8.73
N TYR A 187 -1.57 24.69 8.50
CA TYR A 187 -0.72 23.86 7.63
C TYR A 187 -0.82 24.31 6.17
N LYS A 188 0.34 24.55 5.56
CA LYS A 188 0.46 24.82 4.12
C LYS A 188 1.30 23.74 3.49
N ILE A 189 0.84 23.21 2.38
CA ILE A 189 1.62 22.26 1.56
C ILE A 189 2.89 22.97 1.09
N LYS A 190 4.05 22.44 1.45
CA LYS A 190 5.33 22.89 0.93
C LYS A 190 5.78 21.90 -0.13
N GLN A 191 5.91 22.37 -1.36
CA GLN A 191 6.54 21.56 -2.40
C GLN A 191 8.07 21.60 -2.18
N PRO A 192 8.73 20.43 -2.02
CA PRO A 192 10.17 20.39 -1.92
C PRO A 192 10.83 21.03 -3.16
N GLY A 193 11.78 21.91 -2.95
CA GLY A 193 12.53 22.56 -4.03
C GLY A 193 11.89 23.80 -4.67
N ILE A 194 10.71 24.23 -4.21
CA ILE A 194 10.07 25.50 -4.58
C ILE A 194 9.95 26.34 -3.30
N ASN A 195 10.78 27.37 -3.17
CA ASN A 195 10.73 28.39 -2.10
C ASN A 195 9.89 29.56 -2.56
#